data_132033bab2eaaeaa7bc85420e84f7afc
#
_entry.id   132033bab2eaaeaa7bc85420e84f7afc
#
_cell.length_a   1.000
_cell.length_b   1.000
_cell.length_c   1.000
_cell.angle_alpha   90.00
_cell.angle_beta   90.00
_cell.angle_gamma   90.00
#
_symmetry.space_group_name_H-M   'P 1'
#
loop_
_entity.id
_entity.type
_entity.pdbx_description
1 polymer ?
#
loop_
_entity_poly.entity_id
_entity_poly.type
_entity_poly.pdbx_seq_one_letter_code
_entity_poly.pdbx_strand_id
1 'polypeptide(L)'
;MYVKISNGAVDQYPYTVGDLRRDNPNTSFPKRPSDDMLVEWGMYPVTVEDEPSYNMRTQYVSFDDTPSLSNGSWSIGWTVLDKTADEITQYDTVMAEVNRSARDEKLAETDWWASSDLTMTAEQTAYRQALRDITSHANWPNLDEADWPTKP
;
A
#
# COMPACT_ATOMS: atom_id res chain seq x y z
N MET A 1 21.14 6.71 -0.88
CA MET A 1 21.07 6.25 -2.28
C MET A 1 21.38 7.44 -3.16
N TYR A 2 21.98 7.26 -4.36
CA TYR A 2 22.38 8.40 -5.19
C TYR A 2 21.91 8.21 -6.63
N VAL A 3 21.79 9.33 -7.34
CA VAL A 3 21.55 9.40 -8.77
C VAL A 3 22.74 10.04 -9.47
N LYS A 4 23.11 9.55 -10.65
CA LYS A 4 24.09 10.17 -11.52
C LYS A 4 23.39 11.07 -12.52
N ILE A 5 23.84 12.32 -12.59
CA ILE A 5 23.32 13.33 -13.51
C ILE A 5 24.39 13.64 -14.55
N SER A 6 23.99 13.63 -15.81
CA SER A 6 24.85 14.00 -16.95
C SER A 6 24.06 14.92 -17.87
N ASN A 7 24.65 16.04 -18.26
CA ASN A 7 24.02 17.05 -19.15
C ASN A 7 22.64 17.54 -18.64
N GLY A 8 22.45 17.59 -17.31
CA GLY A 8 21.20 18.05 -16.68
C GLY A 8 20.07 17.01 -16.62
N ALA A 9 20.31 15.78 -17.04
CA ALA A 9 19.35 14.67 -17.01
C ALA A 9 19.87 13.50 -16.15
N VAL A 10 18.94 12.67 -15.67
CA VAL A 10 19.27 11.42 -14.99
C VAL A 10 19.96 10.49 -15.98
N ASP A 11 21.21 10.11 -15.68
CA ASP A 11 22.02 9.19 -16.46
C ASP A 11 21.88 7.75 -15.93
N GLN A 12 21.99 7.61 -14.61
CA GLN A 12 21.87 6.30 -13.97
C GLN A 12 21.25 6.41 -12.56
N TYR A 13 20.34 5.52 -12.26
CA TYR A 13 19.80 5.30 -10.93
C TYR A 13 19.46 3.81 -10.72
N PRO A 14 19.75 3.20 -9.56
CA PRO A 14 20.61 3.73 -8.50
C PRO A 14 22.06 3.82 -8.95
N TYR A 15 22.81 4.78 -8.40
CA TYR A 15 24.24 4.95 -8.63
C TYR A 15 25.00 4.90 -7.30
N THR A 16 26.12 4.21 -7.26
CA THR A 16 26.88 3.98 -6.03
C THR A 16 28.30 4.58 -6.11
N VAL A 17 28.93 4.77 -4.95
CA VAL A 17 30.35 5.16 -4.90
C VAL A 17 31.24 4.10 -5.57
N GLY A 18 30.81 2.84 -5.60
CA GLY A 18 31.47 1.77 -6.33
C GLY A 18 31.42 2.00 -7.84
N ASP A 19 30.28 2.42 -8.36
CA ASP A 19 30.08 2.76 -9.76
C ASP A 19 30.94 3.97 -10.15
N LEU A 20 30.93 5.02 -9.32
CA LEU A 20 31.77 6.21 -9.51
C LEU A 20 33.25 5.86 -9.64
N ARG A 21 33.75 4.97 -8.79
CA ARG A 21 35.16 4.51 -8.85
C ARG A 21 35.46 3.70 -10.10
N ARG A 22 34.53 2.84 -10.51
CA ARG A 22 34.64 2.03 -11.72
C ARG A 22 34.68 2.90 -12.99
N ASP A 23 33.85 3.93 -13.01
CA ASP A 23 33.74 4.86 -14.13
C ASP A 23 34.95 5.82 -14.20
N ASN A 24 35.69 5.99 -13.09
CA ASN A 24 36.84 6.88 -12.98
C ASN A 24 38.09 6.14 -12.44
N PRO A 25 38.66 5.15 -13.20
CA PRO A 25 39.69 4.27 -12.68
C PRO A 25 41.04 4.99 -12.41
N ASN A 26 41.24 6.16 -12.99
CA ASN A 26 42.48 6.96 -12.81
C ASN A 26 42.32 8.01 -11.68
N THR A 27 41.21 8.01 -10.95
CA THR A 27 40.98 8.97 -9.87
C THR A 27 40.87 8.25 -8.52
N SER A 28 41.59 8.77 -7.52
CA SER A 28 41.53 8.25 -6.17
C SER A 28 40.46 8.97 -5.36
N PHE A 29 39.45 8.24 -4.91
CA PHE A 29 38.40 8.75 -4.05
C PHE A 29 38.62 8.31 -2.59
N PRO A 30 38.32 9.15 -1.60
CA PRO A 30 38.31 8.75 -0.19
C PRO A 30 37.45 7.52 0.03
N LYS A 31 37.70 6.76 1.10
CA LYS A 31 36.90 5.58 1.44
C LYS A 31 35.43 5.95 1.66
N ARG A 32 35.17 7.12 2.24
CA ARG A 32 33.84 7.71 2.47
C ARG A 32 33.87 9.16 1.96
N PRO A 33 33.58 9.41 0.68
CA PRO A 33 33.46 10.77 0.16
C PRO A 33 32.25 11.48 0.79
N SER A 34 32.37 12.80 0.96
CA SER A 34 31.22 13.63 1.38
C SER A 34 30.25 13.85 0.21
N ASP A 35 29.01 14.21 0.54
CA ASP A 35 27.99 14.50 -0.49
C ASP A 35 28.42 15.69 -1.36
N ASP A 36 29.05 16.73 -0.79
CA ASP A 36 29.57 17.87 -1.55
C ASP A 36 30.58 17.43 -2.63
N MET A 37 31.53 16.54 -2.25
CA MET A 37 32.46 15.97 -3.20
C MET A 37 31.75 15.14 -4.28
N LEU A 38 30.75 14.35 -3.92
CA LEU A 38 29.98 13.53 -4.86
C LEU A 38 29.23 14.38 -5.87
N VAL A 39 28.66 15.51 -5.42
CA VAL A 39 27.97 16.47 -6.28
C VAL A 39 28.88 17.07 -7.36
N GLU A 40 30.16 17.34 -7.06
CA GLU A 40 31.14 17.79 -8.05
C GLU A 40 31.35 16.76 -9.19
N TRP A 41 31.05 15.48 -8.92
CA TRP A 41 31.10 14.38 -9.88
C TRP A 41 29.74 14.02 -10.49
N GLY A 42 28.76 14.88 -10.33
CA GLY A 42 27.41 14.68 -10.85
C GLY A 42 26.62 13.59 -10.12
N MET A 43 27.00 13.24 -8.91
CA MET A 43 26.35 12.24 -8.08
C MET A 43 25.62 12.91 -6.93
N TYR A 44 24.29 12.86 -6.96
CA TYR A 44 23.43 13.56 -6.03
C TYR A 44 22.73 12.59 -5.08
N PRO A 45 22.59 12.93 -3.78
CA PRO A 45 21.80 12.13 -2.86
C PRO A 45 20.32 12.14 -3.27
N VAL A 46 19.66 10.99 -3.13
CA VAL A 46 18.23 10.82 -3.40
C VAL A 46 17.52 10.48 -2.12
N THR A 47 16.48 11.25 -1.79
CA THR A 47 15.57 11.02 -0.68
C THR A 47 14.40 10.18 -1.18
N VAL A 48 14.00 9.18 -0.41
CA VAL A 48 12.78 8.41 -0.68
C VAL A 48 11.62 9.12 0.00
N GLU A 49 10.57 9.41 -0.76
CA GLU A 49 9.34 10.01 -0.25
C GLU A 49 8.46 8.98 0.46
N ASP A 50 7.65 9.43 1.39
CA ASP A 50 6.67 8.58 2.06
C ASP A 50 5.60 8.12 1.06
N GLU A 51 5.10 6.90 1.27
CA GLU A 51 4.01 6.37 0.45
C GLU A 51 2.74 7.23 0.65
N PRO A 52 2.11 7.73 -0.43
CA PRO A 52 0.89 8.52 -0.33
C PRO A 52 -0.28 7.66 0.11
N SER A 53 -1.27 8.29 0.74
CA SER A 53 -2.56 7.64 0.98
C SER A 53 -3.33 7.49 -0.34
N TYR A 54 -3.98 6.35 -0.52
CA TYR A 54 -4.77 6.06 -1.73
C TYR A 54 -5.98 5.18 -1.40
N ASN A 55 -6.95 5.13 -2.29
CA ASN A 55 -8.12 4.27 -2.14
C ASN A 55 -7.81 2.88 -2.70
N MET A 56 -7.61 1.90 -1.82
CA MET A 56 -7.25 0.51 -2.21
C MET A 56 -8.25 -0.16 -3.15
N ARG A 57 -9.52 0.24 -3.14
CA ARG A 57 -10.52 -0.30 -4.06
C ARG A 57 -10.30 0.19 -5.49
N THR A 58 -10.06 1.50 -5.64
CA THR A 58 -10.04 2.16 -6.96
C THR A 58 -8.66 2.53 -7.44
N GLN A 59 -7.65 2.45 -6.58
CA GLN A 59 -6.28 2.89 -6.86
C GLN A 59 -5.25 1.88 -6.36
N TYR A 60 -4.06 2.01 -6.90
CA TYR A 60 -2.83 1.38 -6.39
C TYR A 60 -1.67 2.36 -6.51
N VAL A 61 -0.58 2.08 -5.81
CA VAL A 61 0.64 2.87 -5.90
C VAL A 61 1.74 2.07 -6.58
N SER A 62 2.52 2.75 -7.39
CA SER A 62 3.73 2.23 -8.01
C SER A 62 4.91 3.07 -7.56
N PHE A 63 5.99 2.41 -7.12
CA PHE A 63 7.23 3.11 -6.83
C PHE A 63 7.86 3.56 -8.15
N ASP A 64 8.32 4.82 -8.19
CA ASP A 64 8.90 5.38 -9.39
C ASP A 64 10.28 4.75 -9.69
N ASP A 65 10.61 4.61 -10.95
CA ASP A 65 11.89 4.02 -11.37
C ASP A 65 13.01 5.06 -11.47
N THR A 66 12.65 6.36 -11.57
CA THR A 66 13.58 7.44 -11.83
C THR A 66 13.36 8.60 -10.87
N PRO A 67 14.40 9.08 -10.16
CA PRO A 67 14.30 10.24 -9.31
C PRO A 67 13.96 11.51 -10.09
N SER A 68 13.22 12.41 -9.46
CA SER A 68 12.89 13.72 -9.97
C SER A 68 13.55 14.83 -9.16
N LEU A 69 13.83 15.97 -9.79
CA LEU A 69 14.38 17.15 -9.11
C LEU A 69 13.24 18.09 -8.69
N SER A 70 13.09 18.28 -7.41
CA SER A 70 12.11 19.23 -6.85
C SER A 70 12.78 20.12 -5.80
N ASN A 71 12.57 21.43 -5.91
CA ASN A 71 13.13 22.43 -4.97
C ASN A 71 14.64 22.29 -4.73
N GLY A 72 15.41 21.89 -5.76
CA GLY A 72 16.86 21.75 -5.68
C GLY A 72 17.35 20.44 -5.04
N SER A 73 16.47 19.52 -4.69
CA SER A 73 16.79 18.20 -4.14
C SER A 73 16.25 17.08 -5.02
N TRP A 74 16.99 15.99 -5.13
CA TRP A 74 16.54 14.79 -5.82
C TRP A 74 15.76 13.89 -4.88
N SER A 75 14.55 13.52 -5.29
CA SER A 75 13.70 12.56 -4.58
C SER A 75 13.16 11.50 -5.52
N ILE A 76 12.82 10.34 -4.97
CA ILE A 76 12.07 9.29 -5.65
C ILE A 76 10.88 8.94 -4.79
N GLY A 77 9.73 8.79 -5.40
CA GLY A 77 8.48 8.63 -4.70
C GLY A 77 7.58 7.57 -5.33
N TRP A 78 6.31 7.86 -5.29
CA TRP A 78 5.24 6.95 -5.64
C TRP A 78 4.26 7.65 -6.57
N THR A 79 3.85 6.96 -7.60
CA THR A 79 2.73 7.39 -8.45
C THR A 79 1.47 6.65 -8.07
N VAL A 80 0.39 7.41 -7.77
CA VAL A 80 -0.95 6.85 -7.55
C VAL A 80 -1.60 6.65 -8.92
N LEU A 81 -2.03 5.43 -9.19
CA LEU A 81 -2.63 5.02 -10.44
C LEU A 81 -4.05 4.49 -10.21
N ASP A 82 -4.97 4.80 -11.10
CA ASP A 82 -6.34 4.30 -11.02
C ASP A 82 -6.41 2.87 -11.58
N LYS A 83 -7.16 2.02 -10.89
CA LYS A 83 -7.49 0.67 -11.35
C LYS A 83 -8.51 0.73 -12.49
N THR A 84 -8.42 -0.22 -13.37
CA THR A 84 -9.44 -0.47 -14.40
C THR A 84 -10.75 -0.98 -13.78
N ALA A 85 -11.85 -0.91 -14.52
CA ALA A 85 -13.14 -1.44 -14.08
C ALA A 85 -13.08 -2.96 -13.77
N ASP A 86 -12.28 -3.71 -14.53
CA ASP A 86 -12.09 -5.15 -14.31
C ASP A 86 -11.33 -5.43 -13.00
N GLU A 87 -10.28 -4.66 -12.72
CA GLU A 87 -9.51 -4.78 -11.46
C GLU A 87 -10.36 -4.40 -10.25
N ILE A 88 -11.22 -3.39 -10.36
CA ILE A 88 -12.18 -3.02 -9.31
C ILE A 88 -13.17 -4.16 -9.09
N THR A 89 -13.70 -4.75 -10.16
CA THR A 89 -14.63 -5.90 -10.06
C THR A 89 -13.96 -7.11 -9.42
N GLN A 90 -12.71 -7.38 -9.76
CA GLN A 90 -11.93 -8.45 -9.13
C GLN A 90 -11.69 -8.19 -7.66
N TYR A 91 -11.34 -6.95 -7.29
CA TYR A 91 -11.17 -6.54 -5.89
C TYR A 91 -12.48 -6.74 -5.10
N ASP A 92 -13.61 -6.26 -5.63
CA ASP A 92 -14.92 -6.43 -5.01
C ASP A 92 -15.32 -7.90 -4.84
N THR A 93 -14.95 -8.75 -5.80
CA THR A 93 -15.18 -10.21 -5.71
C THR A 93 -14.39 -10.82 -4.56
N VAL A 94 -13.11 -10.49 -4.44
CA VAL A 94 -12.25 -10.96 -3.34
C VAL A 94 -12.76 -10.47 -1.99
N MET A 95 -13.14 -9.19 -1.89
CA MET A 95 -13.69 -8.62 -0.65
C MET A 95 -15.01 -9.28 -0.25
N ALA A 96 -15.85 -9.63 -1.23
CA ALA A 96 -17.08 -10.37 -0.98
C ALA A 96 -16.81 -11.78 -0.38
N GLU A 97 -15.78 -12.47 -0.85
CA GLU A 97 -15.39 -13.77 -0.30
C GLU A 97 -14.83 -13.65 1.12
N VAL A 98 -13.94 -12.69 1.34
CA VAL A 98 -13.36 -12.40 2.66
C VAL A 98 -14.46 -12.09 3.68
N ASN A 99 -15.39 -11.19 3.31
CA ASN A 99 -16.46 -10.77 4.22
C ASN A 99 -17.52 -11.88 4.43
N ARG A 100 -17.75 -12.78 3.46
CA ARG A 100 -18.55 -13.99 3.70
C ARG A 100 -17.89 -14.92 4.72
N SER A 101 -16.59 -15.13 4.61
CA SER A 101 -15.84 -15.95 5.57
C SER A 101 -15.92 -15.36 6.98
N ALA A 102 -15.66 -14.05 7.12
CA ALA A 102 -15.76 -13.35 8.41
C ALA A 102 -17.19 -13.42 9.02
N ARG A 103 -18.23 -13.29 8.19
CA ARG A 103 -19.62 -13.48 8.61
C ARG A 103 -19.85 -14.90 9.13
N ASP A 104 -19.40 -15.89 8.40
CA ASP A 104 -19.61 -17.30 8.74
C ASP A 104 -18.90 -17.65 10.06
N GLU A 105 -17.70 -17.13 10.30
CA GLU A 105 -17.00 -17.25 11.59
C GLU A 105 -17.82 -16.64 12.73
N LYS A 106 -18.33 -15.40 12.55
CA LYS A 106 -19.16 -14.73 13.57
C LYS A 106 -20.48 -15.50 13.84
N LEU A 107 -21.08 -16.12 12.83
CA LEU A 107 -22.23 -16.99 13.00
C LEU A 107 -21.87 -18.26 13.77
N ALA A 108 -20.76 -18.92 13.42
CA ALA A 108 -20.29 -20.12 14.08
C ALA A 108 -19.99 -19.89 15.57
N GLU A 109 -19.38 -18.74 15.92
CA GLU A 109 -19.14 -18.35 17.32
C GLU A 109 -20.42 -18.31 18.18
N THR A 110 -21.57 -18.13 17.55
CA THR A 110 -22.86 -17.96 18.21
C THR A 110 -23.85 -19.09 17.96
N ASP A 111 -23.45 -20.18 17.27
CA ASP A 111 -24.33 -21.30 16.95
C ASP A 111 -24.88 -21.99 18.21
N TRP A 112 -24.09 -22.03 19.27
CA TRP A 112 -24.53 -22.59 20.54
C TRP A 112 -25.70 -21.83 21.19
N TRP A 113 -25.94 -20.53 20.83
CA TRP A 113 -27.10 -19.79 21.31
C TRP A 113 -28.42 -20.39 20.81
N ALA A 114 -28.38 -21.08 19.66
CA ALA A 114 -29.55 -21.68 19.02
C ALA A 114 -29.73 -23.17 19.41
N SER A 115 -29.03 -23.64 20.45
CA SER A 115 -29.19 -25.01 20.95
C SER A 115 -30.64 -25.22 21.48
N SER A 116 -31.15 -26.43 21.33
CA SER A 116 -32.56 -26.76 21.63
C SER A 116 -32.97 -26.57 23.11
N ASP A 117 -31.99 -26.50 24.01
CA ASP A 117 -32.14 -26.28 25.45
C ASP A 117 -32.00 -24.83 25.88
N LEU A 118 -31.72 -23.92 24.93
CA LEU A 118 -31.56 -22.48 25.14
C LEU A 118 -32.60 -21.69 24.36
N THR A 119 -32.97 -20.52 24.92
CA THR A 119 -33.79 -19.55 24.20
C THR A 119 -32.97 -18.29 23.96
N MET A 120 -32.73 -17.96 22.71
CA MET A 120 -32.02 -16.72 22.35
C MET A 120 -32.81 -15.49 22.81
N THR A 121 -32.09 -14.47 23.29
CA THR A 121 -32.68 -13.17 23.54
C THR A 121 -33.06 -12.47 22.22
N ALA A 122 -33.84 -11.41 22.30
CA ALA A 122 -34.20 -10.60 21.13
C ALA A 122 -32.96 -9.99 20.48
N GLU A 123 -31.98 -9.52 21.28
CA GLU A 123 -30.72 -8.95 20.82
C GLU A 123 -29.84 -10.00 20.11
N GLN A 124 -29.74 -11.22 20.66
CA GLN A 124 -29.03 -12.33 20.05
C GLN A 124 -29.65 -12.71 18.71
N THR A 125 -30.97 -12.75 18.64
CA THR A 125 -31.72 -13.05 17.40
C THR A 125 -31.45 -11.96 16.36
N ALA A 126 -31.56 -10.68 16.74
CA ALA A 126 -31.31 -9.53 15.87
C ALA A 126 -29.87 -9.51 15.34
N TYR A 127 -28.87 -9.76 16.20
CA TYR A 127 -27.48 -9.84 15.81
C TYR A 127 -27.24 -10.90 14.73
N ARG A 128 -27.72 -12.12 14.95
CA ARG A 128 -27.57 -13.22 13.97
C ARG A 128 -28.32 -12.95 12.67
N GLN A 129 -29.49 -12.28 12.75
CA GLN A 129 -30.20 -11.88 11.54
C GLN A 129 -29.44 -10.81 10.77
N ALA A 130 -28.91 -9.78 11.43
CA ALA A 130 -28.09 -8.75 10.81
C ALA A 130 -26.85 -9.33 10.12
N LEU A 131 -26.19 -10.34 10.72
CA LEU A 131 -25.08 -11.06 10.06
C LEU A 131 -25.54 -11.77 8.77
N ARG A 132 -26.70 -12.43 8.76
CA ARG A 132 -27.22 -13.09 7.56
C ARG A 132 -27.55 -12.09 6.44
N ASP A 133 -28.02 -10.92 6.82
CA ASP A 133 -28.45 -9.86 5.88
C ASP A 133 -27.30 -8.94 5.47
N ILE A 134 -26.06 -9.12 5.99
CA ILE A 134 -24.91 -8.24 5.77
C ILE A 134 -24.59 -8.06 4.29
N THR A 135 -24.87 -9.05 3.44
CA THR A 135 -24.66 -8.95 1.99
C THR A 135 -25.58 -7.95 1.30
N SER A 136 -26.63 -7.49 1.99
CA SER A 136 -27.55 -6.45 1.52
C SER A 136 -27.17 -5.06 2.03
N HIS A 137 -26.08 -4.94 2.81
CA HIS A 137 -25.60 -3.66 3.32
C HIS A 137 -25.17 -2.72 2.18
N ALA A 138 -25.40 -1.41 2.35
CA ALA A 138 -25.11 -0.41 1.30
C ALA A 138 -23.65 -0.38 0.88
N ASN A 139 -22.73 -0.69 1.82
CA ASN A 139 -21.28 -0.72 1.58
C ASN A 139 -20.78 -2.09 1.10
N TRP A 140 -21.66 -3.10 0.96
CA TRP A 140 -21.24 -4.41 0.47
C TRP A 140 -20.63 -4.32 -0.95
N PRO A 141 -19.52 -4.99 -1.24
CA PRO A 141 -18.73 -5.89 -0.39
C PRO A 141 -17.59 -5.20 0.39
N ASN A 142 -17.50 -3.89 0.38
CA ASN A 142 -16.43 -3.10 0.96
C ASN A 142 -16.82 -2.56 2.35
N LEU A 143 -17.03 -3.47 3.29
CA LEU A 143 -17.46 -3.16 4.64
C LEU A 143 -16.30 -2.64 5.48
N ASP A 144 -16.57 -1.57 6.24
CA ASP A 144 -15.72 -1.11 7.33
C ASP A 144 -16.08 -1.83 8.63
N GLU A 145 -15.26 -1.72 9.66
CA GLU A 145 -15.52 -2.35 10.97
C GLU A 145 -16.82 -1.85 11.60
N ALA A 146 -17.17 -0.60 11.38
CA ALA A 146 -18.42 0.01 11.87
C ALA A 146 -19.70 -0.53 11.18
N ASP A 147 -19.56 -1.16 10.01
CA ASP A 147 -20.70 -1.73 9.26
C ASP A 147 -21.13 -3.10 9.82
N TRP A 148 -20.29 -3.72 10.63
CA TRP A 148 -20.60 -5.00 11.24
C TRP A 148 -21.51 -4.85 12.46
N PRO A 149 -22.51 -5.74 12.63
CA PRO A 149 -23.37 -5.70 13.81
C PRO A 149 -22.55 -5.98 15.08
N THR A 150 -22.87 -5.24 16.14
CA THR A 150 -22.23 -5.41 17.45
C THR A 150 -22.80 -6.64 18.16
N LYS A 151 -21.92 -7.52 18.61
CA LYS A 151 -22.31 -8.73 19.38
C LYS A 151 -22.85 -8.30 20.77
N PRO A 152 -24.03 -8.74 21.18
CA PRO A 152 -24.62 -8.42 22.48
C PRO A 152 -23.94 -9.13 23.65
#